data_636d92b1ee11b936a8e7a027003a4c95
#
_entry.id   636d92b1ee11b936a8e7a027003a4c95
#
_cell.length_a   1.000
_cell.length_b   1.000
_cell.length_c   1.000
_cell.angle_alpha   90.00
_cell.angle_beta   90.00
_cell.angle_gamma   90.00
#
_symmetry.space_group_name_H-M   'P 1'
#
loop_
_entity.id
_entity.type
_entity.pdbx_description
1 polymer ?
#
loop_
_entity_poly.entity_id
_entity_poly.type
_entity_poly.pdbx_seq_one_letter_code
_entity_poly.pdbx_strand_id
1 'polypeptide(L)'
;QKNKLELALQIYSFAPLFFQNKLDVLMFPQMIKENYGINAAEYWSIAFMGKEKDKSFIKELQTRSKDYDIDNLIILVDNIDLKTMENGPSLASSEKVERDQSLSFHKYWIDTASEIGCHSIRVNLRSDESDDNKVLDNSSESISKLIEHSKGQGVSIVVENHGGITGDADWLVRLMKNINSDFVGTLPDFGSYNFCVERGDLDFEGLTSKCKNQYDKYIGVKKLMPFAKGVSAKSHQFNSSGEETSTDFSKMMDIISSSSYE
;
A
#
# COMPACT_ATOMS: atom_id res chain seq x y z
N GLN A 1 4.87 29.05 0.13
CA GLN A 1 3.73 28.42 0.81
C GLN A 1 4.17 26.98 1.13
N LYS A 2 4.16 26.60 2.42
CA LYS A 2 4.29 25.18 2.77
C LYS A 2 3.08 24.48 2.19
N ASN A 3 3.27 23.47 1.36
CA ASN A 3 2.19 22.63 0.87
C ASN A 3 1.44 22.05 2.06
N LYS A 4 0.13 22.22 2.09
CA LYS A 4 -0.71 21.68 3.14
C LYS A 4 -0.87 20.21 2.86
N LEU A 5 -0.31 19.37 3.71
CA LEU A 5 -0.55 17.91 3.63
C LEU A 5 -2.03 17.64 3.89
N GLU A 6 -2.64 16.82 3.06
CA GLU A 6 -4.01 16.38 3.21
C GLU A 6 -4.05 14.98 3.81
N LEU A 7 -5.10 14.70 4.58
CA LEU A 7 -5.30 13.42 5.24
C LEU A 7 -6.30 12.56 4.47
N ALA A 8 -5.93 11.32 4.25
CA ALA A 8 -6.84 10.26 3.82
C ALA A 8 -7.02 9.23 4.94
N LEU A 9 -8.17 8.57 4.97
CA LEU A 9 -8.37 7.39 5.80
C LEU A 9 -8.34 6.13 4.93
N GLN A 10 -7.59 5.15 5.41
CA GLN A 10 -7.51 3.84 4.80
C GLN A 10 -8.48 2.89 5.51
N ILE A 11 -9.29 2.18 4.73
CA ILE A 11 -10.30 1.25 5.26
C ILE A 11 -9.68 0.13 6.13
N TYR A 12 -8.41 -0.22 5.89
CA TYR A 12 -7.69 -1.18 6.72
C TYR A 12 -7.57 -0.75 8.19
N SER A 13 -7.56 0.56 8.47
CA SER A 13 -7.60 1.08 9.85
C SER A 13 -8.83 0.61 10.63
N PHE A 14 -9.87 0.20 9.92
CA PHE A 14 -11.13 -0.30 10.45
C PHE A 14 -11.34 -1.81 10.23
N ALA A 15 -10.27 -2.55 9.92
CA ALA A 15 -10.33 -3.98 9.65
C ALA A 15 -11.12 -4.80 10.70
N PRO A 16 -11.00 -4.53 12.03
CA PRO A 16 -11.82 -5.22 13.02
C PRO A 16 -13.32 -5.04 12.82
N LEU A 17 -13.78 -3.85 12.41
CA LEU A 17 -15.20 -3.60 12.14
C LEU A 17 -15.66 -4.33 10.88
N PHE A 18 -14.80 -4.36 9.88
CA PHE A 18 -15.05 -5.07 8.65
C PHE A 18 -15.21 -6.59 8.89
N PHE A 19 -14.28 -7.23 9.60
CA PHE A 19 -14.35 -8.65 9.93
C PHE A 19 -15.51 -9.00 10.88
N GLN A 20 -16.05 -8.03 11.63
CA GLN A 20 -17.25 -8.19 12.44
C GLN A 20 -18.55 -7.92 11.66
N ASN A 21 -18.49 -7.70 10.35
CA ASN A 21 -19.61 -7.29 9.50
C ASN A 21 -20.33 -6.01 9.99
N LYS A 22 -19.61 -5.11 10.64
CA LYS A 22 -20.11 -3.80 11.11
C LYS A 22 -19.76 -2.66 10.16
N LEU A 23 -18.91 -2.90 9.19
CA LEU A 23 -18.50 -1.96 8.16
C LEU A 23 -18.36 -2.72 6.83
N ASP A 24 -18.89 -2.16 5.76
CA ASP A 24 -18.59 -2.57 4.39
C ASP A 24 -18.04 -1.39 3.57
N VAL A 25 -17.56 -1.68 2.39
CA VAL A 25 -16.93 -0.67 1.51
C VAL A 25 -17.91 0.45 1.15
N LEU A 26 -19.20 0.15 0.96
CA LEU A 26 -20.19 1.15 0.58
C LEU A 26 -20.56 2.12 1.72
N MET A 27 -20.34 1.70 2.96
CA MET A 27 -20.54 2.57 4.14
C MET A 27 -19.36 3.52 4.36
N PHE A 28 -18.19 3.20 3.81
CA PHE A 28 -16.96 3.88 4.16
C PHE A 28 -16.93 5.37 3.78
N PRO A 29 -17.36 5.81 2.58
CA PRO A 29 -17.39 7.24 2.23
C PRO A 29 -18.20 8.09 3.22
N GLN A 30 -19.40 7.65 3.56
CA GLN A 30 -20.24 8.33 4.54
C GLN A 30 -19.59 8.38 5.92
N MET A 31 -19.08 7.24 6.38
CA MET A 31 -18.49 7.12 7.72
C MET A 31 -17.31 8.07 7.91
N ILE A 32 -16.38 8.15 6.95
CA ILE A 32 -15.22 9.03 7.10
C ILE A 32 -15.58 10.51 7.02
N LYS A 33 -16.56 10.86 6.21
CA LYS A 33 -17.06 12.23 6.12
C LYS A 33 -17.75 12.68 7.41
N GLU A 34 -18.71 11.90 7.86
CA GLU A 34 -19.58 12.28 8.99
C GLU A 34 -18.86 12.16 10.34
N ASN A 35 -18.05 11.12 10.54
CA ASN A 35 -17.42 10.88 11.84
C ASN A 35 -16.06 11.57 12.00
N TYR A 36 -15.34 11.83 10.92
CA TYR A 36 -13.97 12.34 10.97
C TYR A 36 -13.76 13.64 10.20
N GLY A 37 -14.71 14.04 9.37
CA GLY A 37 -14.56 15.24 8.53
C GLY A 37 -13.45 15.14 7.48
N ILE A 38 -13.06 13.93 7.09
CA ILE A 38 -12.01 13.65 6.11
C ILE A 38 -12.64 13.45 4.74
N ASN A 39 -12.01 13.98 3.71
CA ASN A 39 -12.55 14.00 2.34
C ASN A 39 -11.81 13.04 1.40
N ALA A 40 -10.93 12.19 1.88
CA ALA A 40 -10.16 11.28 1.05
C ALA A 40 -10.12 9.87 1.63
N ALA A 41 -10.27 8.87 0.77
CA ALA A 41 -10.34 7.46 1.12
C ALA A 41 -9.30 6.63 0.39
N GLU A 42 -8.72 5.68 1.09
CA GLU A 42 -7.97 4.58 0.52
C GLU A 42 -8.67 3.26 0.81
N TYR A 43 -8.69 2.38 -0.17
CA TYR A 43 -9.40 1.10 -0.09
C TYR A 43 -8.42 -0.06 0.01
N TRP A 44 -8.94 -1.20 0.38
CA TRP A 44 -8.21 -2.45 0.52
C TRP A 44 -8.94 -3.56 -0.26
N SER A 45 -8.23 -4.26 -1.14
CA SER A 45 -8.81 -5.26 -2.04
C SER A 45 -9.63 -6.32 -1.30
N ILE A 46 -9.15 -6.75 -0.13
CA ILE A 46 -9.83 -7.74 0.70
C ILE A 46 -11.21 -7.25 1.18
N ALA A 47 -11.39 -5.95 1.38
CA ALA A 47 -12.65 -5.38 1.81
C ALA A 47 -13.78 -5.53 0.79
N PHE A 48 -13.46 -5.75 -0.48
CA PHE A 48 -14.46 -5.97 -1.53
C PHE A 48 -15.09 -7.38 -1.50
N MET A 49 -14.45 -8.37 -0.93
CA MET A 49 -14.90 -9.76 -0.64
C MET A 49 -16.04 -10.29 -1.51
N GLY A 50 -15.71 -10.84 -2.67
CA GLY A 50 -16.68 -11.45 -3.59
C GLY A 50 -17.54 -10.42 -4.35
N LYS A 51 -17.32 -9.12 -4.16
CA LYS A 51 -17.95 -8.02 -4.90
C LYS A 51 -17.02 -7.37 -5.93
N GLU A 52 -15.82 -7.88 -6.05
CA GLU A 52 -14.75 -7.31 -6.89
C GLU A 52 -15.17 -7.19 -8.36
N LYS A 53 -16.01 -8.10 -8.85
CA LYS A 53 -16.51 -8.14 -10.23
C LYS A 53 -17.94 -7.65 -10.38
N ASP A 54 -18.57 -7.23 -9.30
CA ASP A 54 -19.92 -6.69 -9.31
C ASP A 54 -19.89 -5.22 -9.76
N LYS A 55 -20.18 -5.01 -11.03
CA LYS A 55 -20.18 -3.65 -11.60
C LYS A 55 -21.21 -2.71 -10.98
N SER A 56 -22.32 -3.26 -10.49
CA SER A 56 -23.34 -2.45 -9.82
C SER A 56 -22.84 -1.98 -8.44
N PHE A 57 -22.10 -2.84 -7.73
CA PHE A 57 -21.45 -2.49 -6.47
C PHE A 57 -20.35 -1.42 -6.67
N ILE A 58 -19.50 -1.58 -7.69
CA ILE A 58 -18.44 -0.60 -8.00
C ILE A 58 -19.06 0.76 -8.37
N LYS A 59 -20.11 0.76 -9.17
CA LYS A 59 -20.83 1.99 -9.54
C LYS A 59 -21.50 2.65 -8.32
N GLU A 60 -22.07 1.87 -7.43
CA GLU A 60 -22.66 2.39 -6.19
C GLU A 60 -21.59 3.04 -5.30
N LEU A 61 -20.41 2.41 -5.16
CA LEU A 61 -19.29 3.00 -4.43
C LEU A 61 -18.87 4.35 -5.04
N GLN A 62 -18.75 4.41 -6.37
CA GLN A 62 -18.44 5.65 -7.08
C GLN A 62 -19.48 6.74 -6.80
N THR A 63 -20.75 6.38 -6.82
CA THR A 63 -21.88 7.30 -6.52
C THR A 63 -21.77 7.82 -5.11
N ARG A 64 -21.61 6.95 -4.12
CA ARG A 64 -21.50 7.34 -2.71
C ARG A 64 -20.26 8.20 -2.44
N SER A 65 -19.13 7.88 -3.02
CA SER A 65 -17.93 8.73 -2.90
C SER A 65 -18.21 10.15 -3.38
N LYS A 66 -18.91 10.28 -4.51
CA LYS A 66 -19.30 11.58 -5.07
C LYS A 66 -20.33 12.30 -4.19
N ASP A 67 -21.34 11.59 -3.68
CA ASP A 67 -22.41 12.17 -2.85
C ASP A 67 -21.88 12.73 -1.53
N TYR A 68 -20.84 12.11 -0.97
CA TYR A 68 -20.17 12.54 0.26
C TYR A 68 -18.93 13.40 0.04
N ASP A 69 -18.63 13.78 -1.21
CA ASP A 69 -17.46 14.58 -1.57
C ASP A 69 -16.16 13.93 -1.04
N ILE A 70 -15.96 12.67 -1.42
CA ILE A 70 -14.80 11.85 -1.07
C ILE A 70 -13.96 11.60 -2.32
N ASP A 71 -12.70 12.00 -2.26
CA ASP A 71 -11.68 11.63 -3.22
C ASP A 71 -11.16 10.22 -2.94
N ASN A 72 -11.30 9.33 -3.91
CA ASN A 72 -10.75 7.98 -3.82
C ASN A 72 -9.30 8.02 -4.34
N LEU A 73 -8.34 7.59 -3.52
CA LEU A 73 -6.93 7.79 -3.83
C LEU A 73 -6.21 6.53 -4.27
N ILE A 74 -6.26 5.47 -3.47
CA ILE A 74 -5.45 4.25 -3.67
C ILE A 74 -6.29 3.02 -3.33
N ILE A 75 -6.12 1.93 -4.09
CA ILE A 75 -6.51 0.59 -3.65
C ILE A 75 -5.24 -0.16 -3.23
N LEU A 76 -5.18 -0.57 -1.97
CA LEU A 76 -4.14 -1.47 -1.49
C LEU A 76 -4.48 -2.89 -1.90
N VAL A 77 -3.68 -3.45 -2.81
CA VAL A 77 -3.94 -4.77 -3.38
C VAL A 77 -3.15 -5.81 -2.61
N ASP A 78 -3.87 -6.66 -1.90
CA ASP A 78 -3.35 -7.86 -1.25
C ASP A 78 -3.91 -9.10 -1.94
N ASN A 79 -3.04 -10.03 -2.28
CA ASN A 79 -3.39 -11.32 -2.86
C ASN A 79 -3.22 -12.39 -1.78
N ILE A 80 -4.25 -12.57 -0.95
CA ILE A 80 -4.27 -13.49 0.19
C ILE A 80 -5.54 -14.31 0.14
N ASP A 81 -5.42 -15.62 0.31
CA ASP A 81 -6.57 -16.48 0.60
C ASP A 81 -6.95 -16.34 2.08
N LEU A 82 -8.11 -15.78 2.36
CA LEU A 82 -8.56 -15.54 3.74
C LEU A 82 -8.90 -16.82 4.51
N LYS A 83 -9.09 -17.96 3.84
CA LYS A 83 -9.39 -19.23 4.51
C LYS A 83 -8.12 -19.91 4.98
N THR A 84 -7.07 -19.89 4.15
CA THR A 84 -5.78 -20.53 4.45
C THR A 84 -4.78 -19.55 5.04
N MET A 85 -5.02 -18.23 4.90
CA MET A 85 -4.08 -17.14 5.18
C MET A 85 -2.79 -17.22 4.36
N GLU A 86 -2.80 -17.96 3.28
CA GLU A 86 -1.67 -18.09 2.36
C GLU A 86 -1.66 -16.96 1.35
N ASN A 87 -0.47 -16.47 1.06
CA ASN A 87 -0.28 -15.49 0.01
C ASN A 87 -0.47 -16.16 -1.36
N GLY A 88 -1.19 -15.48 -2.23
CA GLY A 88 -1.27 -15.85 -3.64
C GLY A 88 0.01 -15.51 -4.43
N PRO A 89 0.00 -15.76 -5.74
CA PRO A 89 1.11 -15.47 -6.63
C PRO A 89 1.65 -14.05 -6.50
N SER A 90 2.97 -13.89 -6.56
CA SER A 90 3.67 -12.61 -6.41
C SER A 90 4.18 -12.07 -7.74
N LEU A 91 4.18 -10.74 -7.89
CA LEU A 91 4.81 -10.03 -9.01
C LEU A 91 6.34 -10.19 -9.04
N ALA A 92 6.95 -10.56 -7.92
CA ALA A 92 8.40 -10.73 -7.77
C ALA A 92 8.83 -12.21 -7.67
N SER A 93 7.91 -13.16 -7.86
CA SER A 93 8.23 -14.60 -7.80
C SER A 93 9.36 -14.98 -8.76
N SER A 94 10.18 -15.97 -8.37
CA SER A 94 11.15 -16.59 -9.27
C SER A 94 10.47 -17.27 -10.46
N GLU A 95 9.25 -17.80 -10.23
CA GLU A 95 8.47 -18.54 -11.21
C GLU A 95 7.66 -17.61 -12.13
N LYS A 96 7.98 -17.65 -13.44
CA LYS A 96 7.28 -16.80 -14.43
C LYS A 96 5.76 -17.05 -14.46
N VAL A 97 5.32 -18.28 -14.27
CA VAL A 97 3.88 -18.61 -14.25
C VAL A 97 3.16 -17.89 -13.12
N GLU A 98 3.76 -17.83 -11.94
CA GLU A 98 3.21 -17.08 -10.81
C GLU A 98 3.18 -15.58 -11.10
N ARG A 99 4.25 -15.03 -11.69
CA ARG A 99 4.26 -13.61 -12.08
C ARG A 99 3.12 -13.31 -13.08
N ASP A 100 2.89 -14.16 -14.08
CA ASP A 100 1.82 -13.98 -15.07
C ASP A 100 0.41 -14.05 -14.43
N GLN A 101 0.21 -14.96 -13.46
CA GLN A 101 -1.04 -15.01 -12.67
C GLN A 101 -1.22 -13.75 -11.83
N SER A 102 -0.16 -13.30 -11.16
CA SER A 102 -0.16 -12.08 -10.38
C SER A 102 -0.45 -10.84 -11.24
N LEU A 103 0.12 -10.76 -12.45
CA LEU A 103 -0.17 -9.70 -13.41
C LEU A 103 -1.67 -9.62 -13.74
N SER A 104 -2.29 -10.76 -14.04
CA SER A 104 -3.73 -10.83 -14.35
C SER A 104 -4.59 -10.36 -13.18
N PHE A 105 -4.22 -10.74 -11.96
CA PHE A 105 -4.89 -10.32 -10.75
C PHE A 105 -4.78 -8.80 -10.52
N HIS A 106 -3.59 -8.23 -10.66
CA HIS A 106 -3.38 -6.80 -10.43
C HIS A 106 -3.98 -5.91 -11.54
N LYS A 107 -4.00 -6.37 -12.80
CA LYS A 107 -4.67 -5.66 -13.90
C LYS A 107 -6.15 -5.43 -13.62
N TYR A 108 -6.82 -6.43 -13.06
CA TYR A 108 -8.19 -6.29 -12.63
C TYR A 108 -8.37 -5.15 -11.61
N TRP A 109 -7.46 -5.04 -10.64
CA TRP A 109 -7.51 -3.97 -9.64
C TRP A 109 -7.14 -2.60 -10.19
N ILE A 110 -6.31 -2.53 -11.23
CA ILE A 110 -6.05 -1.30 -11.97
C ILE A 110 -7.35 -0.81 -12.63
N ASP A 111 -8.09 -1.70 -13.28
CA ASP A 111 -9.37 -1.36 -13.92
C ASP A 111 -10.39 -0.87 -12.87
N THR A 112 -10.50 -1.54 -11.74
CA THR A 112 -11.37 -1.14 -10.63
C THR A 112 -10.94 0.21 -10.05
N ALA A 113 -9.64 0.44 -9.83
CA ALA A 113 -9.12 1.71 -9.34
C ALA A 113 -9.48 2.87 -10.29
N SER A 114 -9.32 2.65 -11.59
CA SER A 114 -9.73 3.63 -12.61
C SER A 114 -11.24 3.93 -12.56
N GLU A 115 -12.08 2.88 -12.41
CA GLU A 115 -13.53 3.03 -12.35
C GLU A 115 -13.97 3.86 -11.14
N ILE A 116 -13.36 3.69 -9.97
CA ILE A 116 -13.74 4.45 -8.76
C ILE A 116 -12.96 5.76 -8.58
N GLY A 117 -12.06 6.10 -9.52
CA GLY A 117 -11.34 7.37 -9.51
C GLY A 117 -10.05 7.39 -8.70
N CYS A 118 -9.49 6.23 -8.33
CA CYS A 118 -8.20 6.16 -7.67
C CYS A 118 -7.04 6.49 -8.63
N HIS A 119 -6.04 7.22 -8.14
CA HIS A 119 -4.84 7.53 -8.93
C HIS A 119 -3.78 6.43 -8.90
N SER A 120 -3.90 5.46 -8.00
CA SER A 120 -2.89 4.38 -7.86
C SER A 120 -3.49 3.09 -7.32
N ILE A 121 -2.81 1.99 -7.60
CA ILE A 121 -2.89 0.79 -6.78
C ILE A 121 -1.57 0.59 -6.03
N ARG A 122 -1.62 0.07 -4.82
CA ARG A 122 -0.43 -0.39 -4.08
C ARG A 122 -0.24 -1.88 -4.31
N VAL A 123 0.99 -2.26 -4.63
CA VAL A 123 1.41 -3.65 -4.79
C VAL A 123 2.43 -4.03 -3.73
N ASN A 124 2.43 -5.29 -3.33
CA ASN A 124 3.47 -5.91 -2.52
C ASN A 124 4.38 -6.77 -3.40
N LEU A 125 5.68 -6.74 -3.10
CA LEU A 125 6.67 -7.57 -3.75
C LEU A 125 7.23 -8.56 -2.75
N ARG A 126 6.98 -9.84 -2.98
CA ARG A 126 7.51 -10.95 -2.19
C ARG A 126 8.21 -11.91 -3.12
N SER A 127 9.34 -12.43 -2.72
CA SER A 127 10.09 -13.41 -3.49
C SER A 127 10.71 -14.46 -2.57
N ASP A 128 10.81 -15.66 -3.09
CA ASP A 128 11.59 -16.78 -2.56
C ASP A 128 13.01 -16.84 -3.16
N GLU A 129 13.30 -15.99 -4.13
CA GLU A 129 14.62 -15.86 -4.74
C GLU A 129 15.59 -15.18 -3.76
N SER A 130 16.77 -15.75 -3.62
CA SER A 130 17.84 -15.25 -2.75
C SER A 130 18.76 -14.23 -3.41
N ASP A 131 18.73 -14.11 -4.74
CA ASP A 131 19.50 -13.13 -5.48
C ASP A 131 18.70 -11.84 -5.67
N ASP A 132 19.04 -10.82 -4.91
CA ASP A 132 18.36 -9.51 -4.92
C ASP A 132 18.33 -8.86 -6.30
N ASN A 133 19.29 -9.14 -7.18
CA ASN A 133 19.28 -8.61 -8.55
C ASN A 133 18.24 -9.32 -9.41
N LYS A 134 18.09 -10.63 -9.25
CA LYS A 134 17.01 -11.36 -9.94
C LYS A 134 15.63 -10.91 -9.45
N VAL A 135 15.46 -10.68 -8.13
CA VAL A 135 14.22 -10.11 -7.60
C VAL A 135 13.95 -8.74 -8.19
N LEU A 136 14.99 -7.90 -8.34
CA LEU A 136 14.88 -6.58 -8.95
C LEU A 136 14.43 -6.69 -10.42
N ASP A 137 15.03 -7.59 -11.20
CA ASP A 137 14.69 -7.80 -12.61
C ASP A 137 13.26 -8.32 -12.79
N ASN A 138 12.87 -9.33 -12.02
CA ASN A 138 11.52 -9.90 -12.03
C ASN A 138 10.46 -8.85 -11.65
N SER A 139 10.74 -8.07 -10.60
CA SER A 139 9.86 -6.99 -10.14
C SER A 139 9.73 -5.88 -11.19
N SER A 140 10.84 -5.47 -11.78
CA SER A 140 10.88 -4.44 -12.83
C SER A 140 10.10 -4.86 -14.07
N GLU A 141 10.27 -6.11 -14.52
CA GLU A 141 9.51 -6.67 -15.64
C GLU A 141 8.01 -6.67 -15.37
N SER A 142 7.62 -7.17 -14.20
CA SER A 142 6.20 -7.26 -13.82
C SER A 142 5.55 -5.89 -13.70
N ILE A 143 6.20 -4.95 -12.99
CA ILE A 143 5.66 -3.59 -12.82
C ILE A 143 5.59 -2.86 -14.16
N SER A 144 6.59 -3.01 -15.04
CA SER A 144 6.55 -2.41 -16.38
C SER A 144 5.36 -2.90 -17.18
N LYS A 145 5.03 -4.20 -17.12
CA LYS A 145 3.82 -4.76 -17.76
C LYS A 145 2.52 -4.24 -17.14
N LEU A 146 2.49 -3.97 -15.84
CA LEU A 146 1.33 -3.30 -15.22
C LEU A 146 1.20 -1.85 -15.69
N ILE A 147 2.31 -1.13 -15.82
CA ILE A 147 2.32 0.25 -16.32
C ILE A 147 1.82 0.32 -17.76
N GLU A 148 2.19 -0.62 -18.62
CA GLU A 148 1.64 -0.69 -19.99
C GLU A 148 0.11 -0.78 -19.99
N HIS A 149 -0.48 -1.49 -19.04
CA HIS A 149 -1.93 -1.60 -18.88
C HIS A 149 -2.54 -0.34 -18.25
N SER A 150 -1.88 0.26 -17.26
CA SER A 150 -2.44 1.30 -16.40
C SER A 150 -2.27 2.73 -16.91
N LYS A 151 -1.22 3.02 -17.69
CA LYS A 151 -0.90 4.37 -18.14
C LYS A 151 -2.02 5.04 -18.96
N GLY A 152 -2.75 4.26 -19.76
CA GLY A 152 -3.90 4.75 -20.52
C GLY A 152 -5.14 5.04 -19.67
N GLN A 153 -5.13 4.59 -18.41
CA GLN A 153 -6.22 4.76 -17.44
C GLN A 153 -5.88 5.80 -16.37
N GLY A 154 -4.68 6.37 -16.40
CA GLY A 154 -4.22 7.35 -15.41
C GLY A 154 -3.94 6.77 -14.03
N VAL A 155 -3.76 5.44 -13.92
CA VAL A 155 -3.49 4.76 -12.65
C VAL A 155 -2.00 4.44 -12.53
N SER A 156 -1.38 4.87 -11.44
CA SER A 156 0.02 4.56 -11.12
C SER A 156 0.13 3.28 -10.29
N ILE A 157 1.32 2.68 -10.33
CA ILE A 157 1.67 1.54 -9.49
C ILE A 157 2.57 2.03 -8.36
N VAL A 158 2.15 1.90 -7.12
CA VAL A 158 2.99 2.25 -5.96
C VAL A 158 3.44 1.01 -5.21
N VAL A 159 4.70 0.99 -4.82
CA VAL A 159 5.29 -0.08 -4.02
C VAL A 159 5.48 0.41 -2.59
N GLU A 160 4.92 -0.33 -1.65
CA GLU A 160 5.08 -0.09 -0.22
C GLU A 160 6.33 -0.82 0.30
N ASN A 161 7.08 -0.19 1.21
CA ASN A 161 8.01 -0.92 2.06
C ASN A 161 7.17 -1.77 3.04
N HIS A 162 7.17 -3.08 2.84
CA HIS A 162 6.28 -4.01 3.55
C HIS A 162 7.03 -5.19 4.18
N GLY A 163 8.28 -4.95 4.61
CA GLY A 163 9.19 -5.95 5.13
C GLY A 163 9.82 -6.82 4.02
N GLY A 164 10.71 -7.73 4.41
CA GLY A 164 11.52 -8.48 3.46
C GLY A 164 12.37 -7.55 2.60
N ILE A 165 12.60 -7.91 1.35
CA ILE A 165 13.43 -7.10 0.45
C ILE A 165 12.91 -5.66 0.27
N THR A 166 11.60 -5.45 0.33
CA THR A 166 11.02 -4.09 0.26
C THR A 166 11.25 -3.27 1.52
N GLY A 167 11.66 -3.89 2.62
CA GLY A 167 12.11 -3.20 3.84
C GLY A 167 13.47 -2.53 3.67
N ASP A 168 14.25 -2.91 2.64
CA ASP A 168 15.48 -2.23 2.25
C ASP A 168 15.15 -1.05 1.30
N ALA A 169 15.20 0.16 1.85
CA ALA A 169 14.90 1.36 1.07
C ALA A 169 15.90 1.59 -0.07
N ASP A 170 17.14 1.13 0.04
CA ASP A 170 18.12 1.25 -1.04
C ASP A 170 17.75 0.34 -2.22
N TRP A 171 17.24 -0.85 -1.93
CA TRP A 171 16.72 -1.75 -2.96
C TRP A 171 15.49 -1.14 -3.66
N LEU A 172 14.52 -0.58 -2.90
CA LEU A 172 13.35 0.09 -3.49
C LEU A 172 13.74 1.29 -4.36
N VAL A 173 14.70 2.08 -3.94
CA VAL A 173 15.22 3.20 -4.75
C VAL A 173 15.84 2.67 -6.06
N ARG A 174 16.58 1.56 -6.01
CA ARG A 174 17.11 0.91 -7.22
C ARG A 174 15.99 0.46 -8.15
N LEU A 175 14.92 -0.13 -7.60
CA LEU A 175 13.74 -0.55 -8.37
C LEU A 175 13.08 0.64 -9.08
N MET A 176 12.84 1.76 -8.38
CA MET A 176 12.27 2.97 -8.97
C MET A 176 13.12 3.51 -10.11
N LYS A 177 14.43 3.58 -9.90
CA LYS A 177 15.38 4.04 -10.93
C LYS A 177 15.48 3.10 -12.12
N ASN A 178 15.38 1.79 -11.89
CA ASN A 178 15.44 0.78 -12.95
C ASN A 178 14.22 0.84 -13.86
N ILE A 179 13.03 1.02 -13.28
CA ILE A 179 11.77 1.17 -14.04
C ILE A 179 11.71 2.53 -14.73
N ASN A 180 12.12 3.60 -14.06
CA ASN A 180 12.21 4.97 -14.57
C ASN A 180 10.96 5.42 -15.32
N SER A 181 9.81 5.44 -14.63
CA SER A 181 8.51 5.84 -15.20
C SER A 181 7.76 6.75 -14.24
N ASP A 182 7.04 7.74 -14.79
CA ASP A 182 6.14 8.59 -14.00
C ASP A 182 4.92 7.83 -13.45
N PHE A 183 4.66 6.63 -13.98
CA PHE A 183 3.57 5.75 -13.53
C PHE A 183 3.98 4.74 -12.45
N VAL A 184 5.20 4.85 -11.91
CA VAL A 184 5.62 4.07 -10.74
C VAL A 184 6.03 5.01 -9.62
N GLY A 185 5.81 4.59 -8.38
CA GLY A 185 6.25 5.32 -7.21
C GLY A 185 6.30 4.46 -5.96
N THR A 186 6.59 5.10 -4.85
CA THR A 186 6.58 4.46 -3.54
C THR A 186 5.38 4.91 -2.71
N LEU A 187 5.01 4.08 -1.74
CA LEU A 187 4.10 4.40 -0.65
C LEU A 187 4.86 4.20 0.67
N PRO A 188 5.68 5.18 1.12
CA PRO A 188 6.45 5.04 2.35
C PRO A 188 5.55 4.80 3.55
N ASP A 189 5.77 3.71 4.27
CA ASP A 189 5.10 3.36 5.51
C ASP A 189 6.03 3.60 6.72
N PHE A 190 5.51 4.19 7.79
CA PHE A 190 6.29 4.58 8.97
C PHE A 190 6.62 3.41 9.92
N GLY A 191 6.00 2.26 9.73
CA GLY A 191 6.13 1.14 10.64
C GLY A 191 7.55 0.54 10.65
N SER A 192 8.11 0.31 11.83
CA SER A 192 9.40 -0.37 11.96
C SER A 192 9.35 -1.79 11.37
N TYR A 193 8.21 -2.49 11.52
CA TYR A 193 7.99 -3.79 10.94
C TYR A 193 8.14 -3.78 9.41
N ASN A 194 7.70 -2.70 8.75
CA ASN A 194 7.76 -2.55 7.30
C ASN A 194 9.18 -2.28 6.78
N PHE A 195 10.09 -1.86 7.67
CA PHE A 195 11.52 -1.73 7.42
C PHE A 195 12.35 -2.90 7.95
N CYS A 196 11.72 -4.02 8.31
CA CYS A 196 12.43 -5.23 8.68
C CYS A 196 12.78 -6.05 7.43
N VAL A 197 14.05 -6.04 7.06
CA VAL A 197 14.56 -6.74 5.87
C VAL A 197 14.63 -8.24 6.10
N GLU A 198 15.07 -8.68 7.28
CA GLU A 198 15.13 -10.09 7.65
C GLU A 198 14.47 -10.31 8.99
N ARG A 199 13.45 -11.15 8.99
CA ARG A 199 12.76 -11.54 10.23
C ARG A 199 13.43 -12.71 10.89
N GLY A 200 13.44 -12.71 12.23
CA GLY A 200 13.79 -13.86 13.02
C GLY A 200 12.69 -14.92 13.03
N ASP A 201 13.01 -16.04 13.67
CA ASP A 201 12.01 -17.06 13.93
C ASP A 201 10.86 -16.46 14.76
N LEU A 202 9.65 -16.95 14.51
CA LEU A 202 8.50 -16.62 15.36
C LEU A 202 8.80 -17.03 16.78
N ASP A 203 8.56 -16.14 17.74
CA ASP A 203 8.61 -16.54 19.14
C ASP A 203 7.47 -17.54 19.44
N PHE A 204 7.60 -18.25 20.57
CA PHE A 204 6.68 -19.34 20.95
C PHE A 204 5.22 -18.84 21.18
N GLU A 205 5.01 -17.54 21.32
CA GLU A 205 3.70 -16.91 21.48
C GLU A 205 3.10 -16.47 20.13
N GLY A 206 3.82 -16.67 19.02
CA GLY A 206 3.29 -16.60 17.63
C GLY A 206 2.94 -15.22 17.12
N LEU A 207 3.19 -14.16 17.89
CA LEU A 207 2.68 -12.83 17.59
C LEU A 207 3.74 -11.82 17.15
N THR A 208 5.03 -12.04 17.46
CA THR A 208 6.11 -11.11 17.06
C THR A 208 7.39 -11.86 16.74
N SER A 209 7.85 -11.80 15.51
CA SER A 209 9.23 -12.14 15.18
C SER A 209 10.13 -10.94 15.45
N LYS A 210 11.25 -11.15 16.16
CA LYS A 210 12.28 -10.11 16.27
C LYS A 210 12.89 -9.89 14.89
N CYS A 211 13.05 -8.63 14.52
CA CYS A 211 13.77 -8.29 13.29
C CYS A 211 15.28 -8.56 13.49
N LYS A 212 15.86 -9.36 12.60
CA LYS A 212 17.31 -9.63 12.57
C LYS A 212 18.08 -8.55 11.82
N ASN A 213 17.48 -8.00 10.77
CA ASN A 213 18.08 -6.95 9.96
C ASN A 213 17.08 -5.79 9.82
N GLN A 214 17.24 -4.79 10.67
CA GLN A 214 16.35 -3.62 10.74
C GLN A 214 16.95 -2.45 9.97
N TYR A 215 16.26 -1.99 8.95
CA TYR A 215 16.56 -0.72 8.30
C TYR A 215 16.05 0.44 9.15
N ASP A 216 16.79 1.55 9.24
CA ASP A 216 16.32 2.75 9.94
C ASP A 216 15.15 3.40 9.17
N LYS A 217 13.98 3.49 9.82
CA LYS A 217 12.76 3.97 9.19
C LYS A 217 12.80 5.45 8.79
N TYR A 218 13.52 6.29 9.53
CA TYR A 218 13.62 7.72 9.18
C TYR A 218 14.52 7.91 7.97
N ILE A 219 15.63 7.19 7.92
CA ILE A 219 16.50 7.15 6.74
C ILE A 219 15.73 6.55 5.55
N GLY A 220 15.01 5.46 5.78
CA GLY A 220 14.21 4.77 4.76
C GLY A 220 13.15 5.68 4.16
N VAL A 221 12.28 6.29 4.97
CA VAL A 221 11.26 7.23 4.48
C VAL A 221 11.92 8.38 3.71
N LYS A 222 12.98 9.00 4.25
CA LYS A 222 13.70 10.08 3.56
C LYS A 222 14.17 9.67 2.15
N LYS A 223 14.66 8.43 1.98
CA LYS A 223 15.11 7.92 0.68
C LYS A 223 13.97 7.63 -0.29
N LEU A 224 12.81 7.21 0.22
CA LEU A 224 11.65 6.86 -0.59
C LEU A 224 10.82 8.08 -1.01
N MET A 225 10.83 9.17 -0.23
CA MET A 225 10.03 10.38 -0.48
C MET A 225 10.19 10.97 -1.89
N PRO A 226 11.37 10.98 -2.55
CA PRO A 226 11.49 11.49 -3.92
C PRO A 226 10.65 10.73 -4.96
N PHE A 227 10.17 9.54 -4.64
CA PHE A 227 9.36 8.69 -5.52
C PHE A 227 7.92 8.53 -4.98
N ALA A 228 7.58 9.17 -3.86
CA ALA A 228 6.32 8.95 -3.18
C ALA A 228 5.13 9.50 -3.99
N LYS A 229 4.04 8.73 -4.05
CA LYS A 229 2.72 9.13 -4.57
C LYS A 229 1.63 9.08 -3.50
N GLY A 230 2.00 8.79 -2.30
CA GLY A 230 1.22 8.73 -1.08
C GLY A 230 2.16 8.39 0.08
N VAL A 231 1.68 8.55 1.30
CA VAL A 231 2.43 8.22 2.52
C VAL A 231 1.51 7.49 3.48
N SER A 232 1.94 6.32 3.95
CA SER A 232 1.23 5.56 4.98
C SER A 232 1.74 5.95 6.38
N ALA A 233 1.05 6.90 7.01
CA ALA A 233 1.37 7.37 8.36
C ALA A 233 0.95 6.33 9.43
N LYS A 234 1.50 5.12 9.33
CA LYS A 234 1.19 3.99 10.21
C LYS A 234 1.43 4.34 11.67
N SER A 235 0.43 4.06 12.50
CA SER A 235 0.45 4.30 13.93
C SER A 235 0.11 3.01 14.68
N HIS A 236 0.81 2.71 15.76
CA HIS A 236 0.67 1.44 16.47
C HIS A 236 0.37 1.60 17.97
N GLN A 237 0.99 2.55 18.63
CA GLN A 237 0.94 2.70 20.07
C GLN A 237 0.71 4.14 20.46
N PHE A 238 -0.31 4.36 21.30
CA PHE A 238 -0.63 5.67 21.84
C PHE A 238 -0.53 5.66 23.35
N ASN A 239 0.02 6.74 23.92
CA ASN A 239 0.00 6.96 25.35
C ASN A 239 -1.36 7.52 25.81
N SER A 240 -1.50 7.75 27.11
CA SER A 240 -2.74 8.30 27.68
C SER A 240 -3.07 9.73 27.22
N SER A 241 -2.09 10.45 26.66
CA SER A 241 -2.27 11.79 26.09
C SER A 241 -2.64 11.75 24.59
N GLY A 242 -2.73 10.54 23.99
CA GLY A 242 -3.05 10.37 22.59
C GLY A 242 -1.84 10.56 21.65
N GLU A 243 -0.62 10.59 22.18
CA GLU A 243 0.59 10.70 21.39
C GLU A 243 1.08 9.31 20.95
N GLU A 244 1.44 9.17 19.69
CA GLU A 244 2.03 7.95 19.15
C GLU A 244 3.45 7.77 19.70
N THR A 245 3.77 6.59 20.21
CA THR A 245 5.01 6.34 20.94
C THR A 245 6.00 5.44 20.21
N SER A 246 5.60 4.75 19.15
CA SER A 246 6.46 3.88 18.35
C SER A 246 7.22 4.62 17.25
N THR A 247 6.76 5.83 16.89
CA THR A 247 7.34 6.71 15.87
C THR A 247 7.42 8.12 16.38
N ASP A 248 8.56 8.78 16.23
CA ASP A 248 8.68 10.22 16.41
C ASP A 248 8.02 10.92 15.21
N PHE A 249 6.74 11.25 15.35
CA PHE A 249 5.95 11.89 14.29
C PHE A 249 6.46 13.27 13.94
N SER A 250 7.00 14.04 14.89
CA SER A 250 7.57 15.34 14.60
C SER A 250 8.74 15.22 13.62
N LYS A 251 9.68 14.33 13.93
CA LYS A 251 10.82 14.03 13.07
C LYS A 251 10.38 13.49 11.70
N MET A 252 9.36 12.62 11.68
CA MET A 252 8.86 12.04 10.43
C MET A 252 8.21 13.10 9.55
N MET A 253 7.40 13.99 10.13
CA MET A 253 6.76 15.08 9.40
C MET A 253 7.76 16.11 8.88
N ASP A 254 8.86 16.34 9.60
CA ASP A 254 9.96 17.20 9.11
C ASP A 254 10.63 16.59 7.87
N ILE A 255 10.81 15.26 7.83
CA ILE A 255 11.35 14.56 6.66
C ILE A 255 10.41 14.74 5.45
N ILE A 256 9.10 14.54 5.63
CA ILE A 256 8.12 14.68 4.56
C ILE A 256 8.06 16.12 4.07
N SER A 257 7.94 17.09 4.99
CA SER A 257 7.83 18.52 4.66
C SER A 257 9.08 19.09 4.00
N SER A 258 10.23 18.45 4.20
CA SER A 258 11.51 18.83 3.57
C SER A 258 11.71 18.17 2.21
N SER A 259 10.82 17.27 1.80
CA SER A 259 10.86 16.64 0.49
C SER A 259 10.12 17.48 -0.56
N SER A 260 10.24 17.09 -1.83
CA SER A 260 9.46 17.68 -2.94
C SER A 260 8.08 17.08 -3.09
N TYR A 261 7.59 16.35 -2.09
CA TYR A 261 6.27 15.72 -2.11
C TYR A 261 5.16 16.79 -2.01
N GLU A 262 4.20 16.70 -2.95
CA GLU A 262 3.03 17.59 -3.07
C GLU A 262 1.73 16.82 -2.84
#